data_a77a8f751af119881477c778e6cd6a3d
#
_entry.id   a77a8f751af119881477c778e6cd6a3d
#
_cell.length_a   1.000
_cell.length_b   1.000
_cell.length_c   1.000
_cell.angle_alpha   90.00
_cell.angle_beta   90.00
_cell.angle_gamma   90.00
#
_symmetry.space_group_name_H-M   'P 1'
#
loop_
_entity.id
_entity.type
_entity.pdbx_description
1 polymer ?
#
loop_
_entity_poly.entity_id
_entity_poly.type
_entity_poly.pdbx_seq_one_letter_code
_entity_poly.pdbx_strand_id
1 'polypeptide(L)'
;MKKILLLLFVTTFSFAQEFQGKAYYFSKTIFNDKIKVEDTGVNKDIDPAMEKAFQEALKKASEKNYLLTFNKSECIYEQEQQLEKPKSVAGEMSISVSFSSSEGKKYINAKDKTSSTEDEIFGKEFLIVEPIEKPNWELVDESKKIGDYTCFKAKLLVPVSEKQKKEYEEFLKKEEIKPSLFKMEEPKDKTITAWYTPEIPVSFGPNNYLGLPGLILEINEPELIILCSKVVLNTKGA
;
A
#
# COMPACT_ATOMS: atom_id res chain seq x y z
N MET A 1 18.88 72.19 2.76
CA MET A 1 17.67 71.43 3.07
C MET A 1 17.88 69.99 2.60
N LYS A 2 18.21 69.06 3.48
CA LYS A 2 18.47 67.63 3.17
C LYS A 2 17.12 66.89 3.28
N LYS A 3 16.59 66.37 2.16
CA LYS A 3 15.40 65.51 2.13
C LYS A 3 15.84 64.09 2.52
N ILE A 4 15.47 63.66 3.73
CA ILE A 4 15.64 62.28 4.17
C ILE A 4 14.49 61.48 3.57
N LEU A 5 14.81 60.60 2.60
CA LEU A 5 13.88 59.62 2.02
C LEU A 5 13.85 58.40 2.98
N LEU A 6 12.80 58.33 3.80
CA LEU A 6 12.55 57.22 4.70
C LEU A 6 11.99 56.06 3.87
N LEU A 7 12.84 55.09 3.52
CA LEU A 7 12.46 53.87 2.82
C LEU A 7 11.78 52.91 3.82
N LEU A 8 10.45 52.87 3.82
CA LEU A 8 9.65 52.00 4.66
C LEU A 8 9.76 50.57 4.12
N PHE A 9 10.61 49.76 4.76
CA PHE A 9 10.81 48.31 4.45
C PHE A 9 9.62 47.54 5.04
N VAL A 10 8.54 47.35 4.28
CA VAL A 10 7.42 46.49 4.67
C VAL A 10 7.84 45.03 4.48
N THR A 11 8.30 44.43 5.57
CA THR A 11 8.52 42.98 5.60
C THR A 11 7.16 42.27 5.65
N THR A 12 6.69 41.81 4.52
CA THR A 12 5.54 40.90 4.44
C THR A 12 6.00 39.56 5.01
N PHE A 13 5.63 39.27 6.25
CA PHE A 13 5.68 37.90 6.77
C PHE A 13 4.68 37.07 5.96
N SER A 14 5.15 36.47 4.87
CA SER A 14 4.45 35.36 4.23
C SER A 14 4.44 34.22 5.21
N PHE A 15 3.32 34.01 5.91
CA PHE A 15 3.03 32.73 6.54
C PHE A 15 2.96 31.70 5.42
N ALA A 16 4.08 31.08 5.10
CA ALA A 16 4.09 29.93 4.21
C ALA A 16 3.27 28.85 4.91
N GLN A 17 2.02 28.69 4.51
CA GLN A 17 1.20 27.57 4.97
C GLN A 17 1.98 26.31 4.63
N GLU A 18 2.28 25.50 5.65
CA GLU A 18 3.00 24.28 5.47
C GLU A 18 2.20 23.36 4.54
N PHE A 19 2.80 22.98 3.41
CA PHE A 19 2.14 22.14 2.43
C PHE A 19 1.90 20.77 3.05
N GLN A 20 0.63 20.35 3.16
CA GLN A 20 0.22 19.07 3.71
C GLN A 20 -1.04 18.57 3.01
N GLY A 21 -1.24 17.26 3.06
CA GLY A 21 -2.40 16.65 2.45
C GLY A 21 -2.71 15.27 3.00
N LYS A 22 -3.84 14.76 2.56
CA LYS A 22 -4.33 13.40 2.81
C LYS A 22 -4.70 12.76 1.49
N ALA A 23 -4.25 11.53 1.25
CA ALA A 23 -4.64 10.72 0.12
C ALA A 23 -5.26 9.40 0.62
N TYR A 24 -6.43 9.08 0.12
CA TYR A 24 -7.18 7.87 0.46
C TYR A 24 -6.98 6.84 -0.62
N TYR A 25 -6.55 5.65 -0.24
CA TYR A 25 -6.28 4.57 -1.18
C TYR A 25 -7.20 3.39 -0.94
N PHE A 26 -7.65 2.80 -2.02
CA PHE A 26 -8.29 1.50 -2.05
C PHE A 26 -7.28 0.49 -2.57
N SER A 27 -7.09 -0.60 -1.84
CA SER A 27 -6.21 -1.70 -2.17
C SER A 27 -7.02 -2.95 -2.44
N LYS A 28 -6.69 -3.67 -3.50
CA LYS A 28 -7.31 -4.94 -3.85
C LYS A 28 -6.27 -5.98 -4.21
N THR A 29 -6.23 -7.06 -3.41
CA THR A 29 -5.43 -8.23 -3.73
C THR A 29 -6.16 -9.07 -4.78
N ILE A 30 -5.45 -9.42 -5.86
CA ILE A 30 -5.96 -10.27 -6.93
C ILE A 30 -5.54 -11.70 -6.58
N PHE A 31 -6.51 -12.53 -6.22
CA PHE A 31 -6.28 -13.95 -6.13
C PHE A 31 -6.45 -14.52 -7.54
N ASN A 32 -5.36 -15.01 -8.13
CA ASN A 32 -5.50 -15.85 -9.33
C ASN A 32 -6.46 -16.98 -8.97
N ASP A 33 -7.29 -17.45 -9.93
CA ASP A 33 -8.38 -18.43 -9.78
C ASP A 33 -8.03 -19.75 -9.03
N LYS A 34 -6.91 -19.79 -8.35
CA LYS A 34 -6.29 -20.95 -7.72
C LYS A 34 -6.81 -21.28 -6.32
N ILE A 35 -7.56 -20.38 -5.68
CA ILE A 35 -8.24 -20.74 -4.42
C ILE A 35 -9.66 -21.21 -4.78
N LYS A 36 -9.75 -22.33 -5.45
CA LYS A 36 -11.01 -23.07 -5.54
C LYS A 36 -11.15 -23.86 -4.24
N VAL A 37 -12.36 -23.86 -3.70
CA VAL A 37 -12.70 -24.69 -2.51
C VAL A 37 -12.37 -26.17 -2.77
N GLU A 38 -12.36 -26.59 -4.05
CA GLU A 38 -11.94 -27.93 -4.49
C GLU A 38 -10.50 -28.28 -4.12
N ASP A 39 -9.60 -27.30 -4.04
CA ASP A 39 -8.18 -27.49 -3.71
C ASP A 39 -7.92 -27.62 -2.19
N THR A 40 -8.91 -27.33 -1.36
CA THR A 40 -8.76 -27.42 0.12
C THR A 40 -8.96 -28.81 0.69
N GLY A 41 -9.18 -29.83 -0.15
CA GLY A 41 -9.39 -31.21 0.30
C GLY A 41 -10.71 -31.44 1.05
N VAL A 42 -11.57 -30.44 1.11
CA VAL A 42 -12.91 -30.53 1.69
C VAL A 42 -13.84 -31.13 0.63
N ASN A 43 -14.53 -32.20 0.98
CA ASN A 43 -15.36 -33.03 0.12
C ASN A 43 -16.23 -32.26 -0.89
N LYS A 44 -16.52 -32.90 -2.03
CA LYS A 44 -17.30 -32.41 -3.17
C LYS A 44 -18.76 -31.97 -2.89
N ASP A 45 -19.22 -32.09 -1.64
CA ASP A 45 -20.59 -31.74 -1.21
C ASP A 45 -20.59 -30.50 -0.31
N ILE A 46 -19.92 -29.41 -0.74
CA ILE A 46 -19.99 -28.14 -0.01
C ILE A 46 -21.36 -27.51 -0.26
N ASP A 47 -22.06 -27.19 0.82
CA ASP A 47 -23.29 -26.42 0.77
C ASP A 47 -23.08 -25.12 -0.03
N PRO A 48 -23.87 -24.84 -1.08
CA PRO A 48 -23.78 -23.61 -1.83
C PRO A 48 -23.81 -22.33 -0.99
N ALA A 49 -24.45 -22.36 0.18
CA ALA A 49 -24.43 -21.25 1.13
C ALA A 49 -23.05 -21.05 1.77
N MET A 50 -22.33 -22.14 2.07
CA MET A 50 -20.96 -22.09 2.59
C MET A 50 -19.99 -21.57 1.53
N GLU A 51 -20.11 -22.01 0.29
CA GLU A 51 -19.28 -21.51 -0.79
C GLU A 51 -19.47 -20.02 -1.00
N LYS A 52 -20.71 -19.54 -1.03
CA LYS A 52 -21.02 -18.10 -1.13
C LYS A 52 -20.44 -17.31 0.05
N ALA A 53 -20.58 -17.78 1.28
CA ALA A 53 -20.04 -17.14 2.47
C ALA A 53 -18.51 -17.07 2.43
N PHE A 54 -17.85 -18.10 1.92
CA PHE A 54 -16.39 -18.13 1.72
C PHE A 54 -15.93 -17.12 0.66
N GLN A 55 -16.60 -17.05 -0.47
CA GLN A 55 -16.30 -16.07 -1.53
C GLN A 55 -16.50 -14.63 -1.04
N GLU A 56 -17.55 -14.36 -0.29
CA GLU A 56 -17.77 -13.05 0.33
C GLU A 56 -16.69 -12.71 1.37
N ALA A 57 -16.26 -13.69 2.17
CA ALA A 57 -15.17 -13.51 3.13
C ALA A 57 -13.83 -13.23 2.43
N LEU A 58 -13.51 -13.97 1.36
CA LEU A 58 -12.33 -13.75 0.52
C LEU A 58 -12.34 -12.34 -0.09
N LYS A 59 -13.46 -11.95 -0.69
CA LYS A 59 -13.62 -10.61 -1.26
C LYS A 59 -13.39 -9.54 -0.20
N LYS A 60 -14.01 -9.67 0.95
CA LYS A 60 -13.85 -8.71 2.08
C LYS A 60 -12.41 -8.65 2.58
N ALA A 61 -11.71 -9.79 2.66
CA ALA A 61 -10.31 -9.86 3.06
C ALA A 61 -9.35 -9.28 2.02
N SER A 62 -9.73 -9.32 0.74
CA SER A 62 -8.92 -8.82 -0.39
C SER A 62 -8.97 -7.30 -0.55
N GLU A 63 -10.00 -6.64 -0.03
CA GLU A 63 -10.23 -5.21 -0.21
C GLU A 63 -9.95 -4.46 1.09
N LYS A 64 -9.03 -3.49 1.05
CA LYS A 64 -8.64 -2.69 2.21
C LYS A 64 -8.58 -1.21 1.84
N ASN A 65 -8.87 -0.35 2.80
CA ASN A 65 -8.71 1.09 2.65
C ASN A 65 -7.54 1.57 3.49
N TYR A 66 -6.80 2.54 2.94
CA TYR A 66 -5.63 3.13 3.58
C TYR A 66 -5.68 4.65 3.48
N LEU A 67 -5.07 5.29 4.45
CA LEU A 67 -4.87 6.73 4.51
C LEU A 67 -3.37 7.04 4.48
N LEU A 68 -2.95 7.90 3.54
CA LEU A 68 -1.65 8.53 3.52
C LEU A 68 -1.83 9.99 3.95
N THR A 69 -1.29 10.34 5.11
CA THR A 69 -1.17 11.73 5.55
C THR A 69 0.26 12.19 5.30
N PHE A 70 0.45 13.33 4.61
CA PHE A 70 1.77 13.76 4.18
C PHE A 70 1.99 15.25 4.28
N ASN A 71 3.25 15.64 4.44
CA ASN A 71 3.77 16.97 4.18
C ASN A 71 4.91 16.89 3.15
N LYS A 72 5.73 17.94 3.00
CA LYS A 72 6.84 17.94 2.02
C LYS A 72 7.94 16.91 2.31
N SER A 73 8.11 16.51 3.55
CA SER A 73 9.26 15.71 4.00
C SER A 73 8.90 14.42 4.74
N GLU A 74 7.66 14.28 5.15
CA GLU A 74 7.21 13.19 5.99
C GLU A 74 5.86 12.68 5.54
N CYS A 75 5.61 11.40 5.75
CA CYS A 75 4.27 10.85 5.59
C CYS A 75 4.01 9.73 6.60
N ILE A 76 2.71 9.52 6.84
CA ILE A 76 2.17 8.40 7.61
C ILE A 76 1.22 7.65 6.69
N TYR A 77 1.42 6.36 6.56
CA TYR A 77 0.54 5.44 5.84
C TYR A 77 -0.04 4.43 6.84
N GLU A 78 -1.35 4.35 6.91
CA GLU A 78 -2.05 3.49 7.86
C GLU A 78 -3.33 2.92 7.27
N GLN A 79 -3.71 1.73 7.69
CA GLN A 79 -4.98 1.12 7.29
C GLN A 79 -6.13 1.85 8.01
N GLU A 80 -7.18 2.23 7.26
CA GLU A 80 -8.40 2.74 7.87
C GLU A 80 -9.12 1.62 8.62
N GLN A 81 -9.31 1.81 9.91
CA GLN A 81 -10.07 0.85 10.72
C GLN A 81 -11.54 0.88 10.28
N GLN A 82 -12.00 -0.20 9.70
CA GLN A 82 -13.43 -0.38 9.48
C GLN A 82 -14.05 -0.93 10.77
N LEU A 83 -15.03 -0.21 11.30
CA LEU A 83 -15.85 -0.74 12.37
C LEU A 83 -16.53 -2.03 11.86
N GLU A 84 -16.20 -3.16 12.47
CA GLU A 84 -16.89 -4.42 12.19
C GLU A 84 -18.38 -4.21 12.42
N LYS A 85 -19.20 -4.50 11.39
CA LYS A 85 -20.65 -4.57 11.59
C LYS A 85 -20.90 -5.60 12.68
N PRO A 86 -21.83 -5.32 13.63
CA PRO A 86 -22.20 -6.30 14.65
C PRO A 86 -22.51 -7.63 13.97
N LYS A 87 -21.93 -8.72 14.47
CA LYS A 87 -22.19 -10.07 13.95
C LYS A 87 -23.70 -10.29 13.93
N SER A 88 -24.23 -10.59 12.76
CA SER A 88 -25.64 -10.84 12.56
C SER A 88 -26.11 -12.04 13.41
N VAL A 89 -27.37 -12.00 13.73
CA VAL A 89 -28.17 -12.87 14.56
C VAL A 89 -27.79 -14.35 14.46
N ALA A 90 -27.88 -15.05 15.61
CA ALA A 90 -27.63 -16.48 15.75
C ALA A 90 -28.29 -17.31 14.64
N GLY A 91 -27.44 -17.96 13.81
CA GLY A 91 -27.86 -18.88 12.74
C GLY A 91 -27.13 -18.71 11.41
N GLU A 92 -26.47 -17.58 11.14
CA GLU A 92 -25.63 -17.42 9.95
C GLU A 92 -24.21 -17.90 10.23
N MET A 93 -23.74 -18.85 9.40
CA MET A 93 -22.36 -19.32 9.43
C MET A 93 -21.46 -18.19 8.93
N SER A 94 -20.61 -17.63 9.80
CA SER A 94 -19.65 -16.61 9.43
C SER A 94 -18.28 -17.26 9.25
N ILE A 95 -17.75 -17.18 8.04
CA ILE A 95 -16.35 -17.55 7.75
C ILE A 95 -15.53 -16.27 7.80
N SER A 96 -14.50 -16.22 8.65
CA SER A 96 -13.52 -15.14 8.63
C SER A 96 -12.24 -15.64 7.98
N VAL A 97 -11.85 -15.01 6.87
CA VAL A 97 -10.56 -15.23 6.23
C VAL A 97 -9.71 -14.02 6.60
N SER A 98 -8.59 -14.26 7.29
CA SER A 98 -7.60 -13.22 7.58
C SER A 98 -6.34 -13.54 6.81
N PHE A 99 -6.03 -12.75 5.81
CA PHE A 99 -4.70 -12.74 5.21
C PHE A 99 -3.83 -11.86 6.10
N SER A 100 -3.08 -12.52 6.95
CA SER A 100 -2.25 -11.90 7.95
C SER A 100 -1.18 -11.01 7.31
N SER A 101 -1.44 -9.73 7.31
CA SER A 101 -0.52 -8.74 7.84
C SER A 101 -1.39 -7.54 8.19
N SER A 102 -1.61 -7.29 9.48
CA SER A 102 -1.83 -5.91 9.88
C SER A 102 -0.58 -5.18 9.40
N GLU A 103 -0.64 -4.57 8.22
CA GLU A 103 0.39 -3.60 7.87
C GLU A 103 0.27 -2.52 8.91
N GLY A 104 1.19 -2.54 9.87
CA GLY A 104 1.24 -1.58 10.95
C GLY A 104 1.34 -0.17 10.38
N LYS A 105 1.06 0.80 11.21
CA LYS A 105 1.23 2.20 10.86
C LYS A 105 2.68 2.46 10.46
N LYS A 106 2.87 3.01 9.26
CA LYS A 106 4.18 3.30 8.71
C LYS A 106 4.43 4.79 8.66
N TYR A 107 5.53 5.22 9.24
CA TYR A 107 6.03 6.58 9.19
C TYR A 107 7.30 6.64 8.33
N ILE A 108 7.35 7.58 7.40
CA ILE A 108 8.49 7.82 6.51
C ILE A 108 8.97 9.26 6.71
N ASN A 109 10.26 9.41 7.00
CA ASN A 109 10.93 10.71 7.04
C ASN A 109 11.99 10.79 5.94
N ALA A 110 11.70 11.57 4.89
CA ALA A 110 12.58 11.70 3.74
C ALA A 110 13.84 12.53 4.03
N LYS A 111 13.83 13.41 5.06
CA LYS A 111 15.00 14.20 5.48
C LYS A 111 16.01 13.31 6.19
N ASP A 112 15.54 12.51 7.13
CA ASP A 112 16.38 11.61 7.92
C ASP A 112 16.66 10.30 7.18
N LYS A 113 15.98 10.08 6.06
CA LYS A 113 16.02 8.85 5.25
C LYS A 113 15.72 7.60 6.08
N THR A 114 14.71 7.69 6.93
CA THR A 114 14.26 6.60 7.80
C THR A 114 12.79 6.27 7.58
N SER A 115 12.49 4.98 7.66
CA SER A 115 11.15 4.43 7.72
C SER A 115 10.96 3.75 9.06
N SER A 116 9.85 4.00 9.72
CA SER A 116 9.48 3.32 10.98
C SER A 116 8.13 2.65 10.78
N THR A 117 8.04 1.37 11.12
CA THR A 117 6.81 0.59 11.06
C THR A 117 6.44 0.13 12.46
N GLU A 118 5.22 0.44 12.89
CA GLU A 118 4.64 -0.14 14.10
C GLU A 118 4.06 -1.50 13.72
N ASP A 119 4.44 -2.55 14.44
CA ASP A 119 3.92 -3.90 14.22
C ASP A 119 3.60 -4.55 15.56
N GLU A 120 2.64 -5.47 15.57
CA GLU A 120 2.22 -6.20 16.75
C GLU A 120 2.42 -7.70 16.54
N ILE A 121 3.23 -8.32 17.38
CA ILE A 121 3.49 -9.75 17.35
C ILE A 121 3.14 -10.34 18.72
N PHE A 122 2.13 -11.20 18.78
CA PHE A 122 1.65 -11.84 20.01
C PHE A 122 1.30 -10.87 21.14
N GLY A 123 0.63 -9.75 20.82
CA GLY A 123 0.23 -8.74 21.80
C GLY A 123 1.36 -7.83 22.29
N LYS A 124 2.53 -7.89 21.64
CA LYS A 124 3.66 -6.99 21.89
C LYS A 124 3.86 -6.06 20.71
N GLU A 125 3.88 -4.78 20.98
CA GLU A 125 4.15 -3.74 19.99
C GLU A 125 5.66 -3.63 19.74
N PHE A 126 6.03 -3.56 18.47
CA PHE A 126 7.39 -3.38 18.00
C PHE A 126 7.45 -2.14 17.08
N LEU A 127 8.50 -1.37 17.22
CA LEU A 127 8.85 -0.31 16.30
C LEU A 127 10.08 -0.77 15.49
N ILE A 128 9.86 -1.04 14.20
CA ILE A 128 10.92 -1.44 13.28
C ILE A 128 11.40 -0.18 12.56
N VAL A 129 12.67 0.18 12.73
CA VAL A 129 13.27 1.35 12.08
C VAL A 129 14.28 0.87 11.04
N GLU A 130 14.10 1.30 9.79
CA GLU A 130 14.93 0.91 8.66
C GLU A 130 15.38 2.14 7.86
N PRO A 131 16.54 2.11 7.21
CA PRO A 131 16.91 3.14 6.26
C PRO A 131 16.00 3.07 5.03
N ILE A 132 15.67 4.22 4.46
CA ILE A 132 14.91 4.28 3.20
C ILE A 132 15.84 3.96 2.04
N GLU A 133 15.52 2.92 1.30
CA GLU A 133 16.09 2.65 -0.01
C GLU A 133 15.17 3.24 -1.08
N LYS A 134 15.70 4.14 -1.92
CA LYS A 134 14.91 4.68 -3.03
C LYS A 134 14.82 3.63 -4.14
N PRO A 135 13.60 3.26 -4.56
CA PRO A 135 13.43 2.37 -5.70
C PRO A 135 13.99 3.00 -6.97
N ASN A 136 14.60 2.18 -7.83
CA ASN A 136 15.12 2.62 -9.12
C ASN A 136 14.01 2.61 -10.18
N TRP A 137 13.22 3.68 -10.22
CA TRP A 137 12.12 3.84 -11.16
C TRP A 137 12.61 4.17 -12.57
N GLU A 138 12.11 3.45 -13.56
CA GLU A 138 12.20 3.78 -14.97
C GLU A 138 10.99 4.63 -15.37
N LEU A 139 11.23 5.88 -15.78
CA LEU A 139 10.16 6.76 -16.25
C LEU A 139 9.78 6.38 -17.68
N VAL A 140 8.46 6.27 -17.93
CA VAL A 140 7.91 5.89 -19.23
C VAL A 140 7.13 7.06 -19.80
N ASP A 141 7.28 7.31 -21.10
CA ASP A 141 6.57 8.40 -21.81
C ASP A 141 5.11 7.99 -22.11
N GLU A 142 4.36 7.74 -21.05
CA GLU A 142 2.92 7.48 -21.08
C GLU A 142 2.24 8.32 -20.02
N SER A 143 1.08 8.86 -20.34
CA SER A 143 0.25 9.63 -19.40
C SER A 143 -1.21 9.21 -19.45
N LYS A 144 -1.90 9.37 -18.33
CA LYS A 144 -3.36 9.21 -18.21
C LYS A 144 -3.92 10.16 -17.16
N LYS A 145 -5.24 10.32 -17.13
CA LYS A 145 -5.93 11.01 -16.03
C LYS A 145 -6.39 10.02 -14.97
N ILE A 146 -6.15 10.39 -13.70
CA ILE A 146 -6.74 9.73 -12.52
C ILE A 146 -7.48 10.82 -11.74
N GLY A 147 -8.80 10.78 -11.74
CA GLY A 147 -9.61 11.92 -11.30
C GLY A 147 -9.27 13.17 -12.08
N ASP A 148 -8.97 14.26 -11.38
CA ASP A 148 -8.62 15.55 -11.98
C ASP A 148 -7.13 15.70 -12.33
N TYR A 149 -6.28 14.75 -11.89
CA TYR A 149 -4.82 14.81 -12.01
C TYR A 149 -4.32 14.17 -13.29
N THR A 150 -3.34 14.81 -13.92
CA THR A 150 -2.56 14.21 -15.01
C THR A 150 -1.43 13.39 -14.41
N CYS A 151 -1.43 12.08 -14.70
CA CYS A 151 -0.46 11.13 -14.14
C CYS A 151 0.46 10.61 -15.22
N PHE A 152 1.73 10.38 -14.85
CA PHE A 152 2.77 9.81 -15.67
C PHE A 152 3.14 8.44 -15.16
N LYS A 153 3.55 7.58 -16.08
CA LYS A 153 3.88 6.19 -15.80
C LYS A 153 5.34 6.01 -15.40
N ALA A 154 5.56 5.17 -14.40
CA ALA A 154 6.90 4.67 -14.07
C ALA A 154 6.83 3.15 -13.87
N LYS A 155 7.95 2.47 -14.14
CA LYS A 155 8.11 1.02 -13.92
C LYS A 155 9.24 0.77 -12.93
N LEU A 156 9.07 -0.26 -12.13
CA LEU A 156 10.09 -0.77 -11.22
C LEU A 156 10.22 -2.27 -11.43
N LEU A 157 11.42 -2.70 -11.77
CA LEU A 157 11.76 -4.12 -11.81
C LEU A 157 12.26 -4.54 -10.42
N VAL A 158 11.57 -5.50 -9.81
CA VAL A 158 11.96 -6.10 -8.54
C VAL A 158 12.44 -7.53 -8.83
N PRO A 159 13.76 -7.77 -8.81
CA PRO A 159 14.31 -9.10 -9.05
C PRO A 159 13.97 -10.04 -7.90
N VAL A 160 13.93 -11.32 -8.20
CA VAL A 160 13.78 -12.38 -7.20
C VAL A 160 14.93 -12.31 -6.20
N SER A 161 14.60 -12.22 -4.92
CA SER A 161 15.60 -12.19 -3.87
C SER A 161 16.24 -13.59 -3.65
N GLU A 162 17.47 -13.61 -3.18
CA GLU A 162 18.16 -14.87 -2.83
C GLU A 162 17.41 -15.65 -1.73
N LYS A 163 16.70 -14.95 -0.87
CA LYS A 163 15.84 -15.57 0.15
C LYS A 163 14.70 -16.33 -0.50
N GLN A 164 13.98 -15.74 -1.45
CA GLN A 164 12.87 -16.39 -2.16
C GLN A 164 13.34 -17.62 -2.96
N LYS A 165 14.52 -17.53 -3.60
CA LYS A 165 15.10 -18.68 -4.31
C LYS A 165 15.39 -19.83 -3.36
N LYS A 166 16.02 -19.55 -2.21
CA LYS A 166 16.30 -20.58 -1.18
C LYS A 166 15.03 -21.19 -0.61
N GLU A 167 14.03 -20.38 -0.31
CA GLU A 167 12.74 -20.86 0.20
C GLU A 167 12.07 -21.81 -0.81
N TYR A 168 12.14 -21.49 -2.11
CA TYR A 168 11.62 -22.35 -3.17
C TYR A 168 12.41 -23.65 -3.30
N GLU A 169 13.75 -23.60 -3.27
CA GLU A 169 14.59 -24.80 -3.28
C GLU A 169 14.34 -25.71 -2.06
N GLU A 170 14.17 -25.13 -0.88
CA GLU A 170 13.82 -25.89 0.33
C GLU A 170 12.42 -26.51 0.24
N PHE A 171 11.48 -25.81 -0.37
CA PHE A 171 10.14 -26.34 -0.63
C PHE A 171 10.22 -27.56 -1.56
N LEU A 172 10.94 -27.48 -2.68
CA LEU A 172 11.09 -28.57 -3.62
C LEU A 172 11.72 -29.81 -2.96
N LYS A 173 12.75 -29.63 -2.13
CA LYS A 173 13.38 -30.72 -1.37
C LYS A 173 12.40 -31.40 -0.40
N LYS A 174 11.52 -30.62 0.23
CA LYS A 174 10.48 -31.16 1.12
C LYS A 174 9.38 -31.88 0.35
N GLU A 175 9.02 -31.42 -0.84
CA GLU A 175 8.02 -32.03 -1.72
C GLU A 175 8.48 -33.40 -2.24
N GLU A 176 9.77 -33.58 -2.54
CA GLU A 176 10.36 -34.90 -2.88
C GLU A 176 10.20 -35.93 -1.77
N ILE A 177 10.25 -35.51 -0.50
CA ILE A 177 10.14 -36.40 0.67
C ILE A 177 8.68 -36.65 1.05
N LYS A 178 7.85 -35.59 0.98
CA LYS A 178 6.44 -35.66 1.36
C LYS A 178 5.65 -34.66 0.50
N PRO A 179 4.86 -35.15 -0.48
CA PRO A 179 4.07 -34.29 -1.34
C PRO A 179 3.15 -33.36 -0.53
N SER A 180 3.21 -32.07 -0.82
CA SER A 180 2.34 -31.05 -0.22
C SER A 180 1.07 -30.89 -1.04
N LEU A 181 -0.04 -30.58 -0.36
CA LEU A 181 -1.28 -30.16 -1.02
C LEU A 181 -1.18 -28.78 -1.66
N PHE A 182 -0.19 -27.99 -1.24
CA PHE A 182 0.05 -26.65 -1.76
C PHE A 182 1.24 -26.68 -2.73
N LYS A 183 1.00 -26.21 -3.96
CA LYS A 183 2.06 -25.99 -4.95
C LYS A 183 2.62 -24.60 -4.79
N MET A 184 3.91 -24.49 -4.51
CA MET A 184 4.61 -23.22 -4.57
C MET A 184 5.04 -22.96 -6.01
N GLU A 185 4.72 -21.79 -6.55
CA GLU A 185 5.20 -21.42 -7.89
C GLU A 185 6.64 -20.92 -7.82
N GLU A 186 7.39 -21.19 -8.88
CA GLU A 186 8.74 -20.66 -9.02
C GLU A 186 8.72 -19.13 -8.95
N PRO A 187 9.51 -18.51 -8.05
CA PRO A 187 9.56 -17.06 -7.95
C PRO A 187 10.13 -16.44 -9.23
N LYS A 188 9.49 -15.38 -9.70
CA LYS A 188 9.88 -14.64 -10.92
C LYS A 188 10.04 -13.16 -10.60
N ASP A 189 10.89 -12.51 -11.38
CA ASP A 189 11.03 -11.06 -11.32
C ASP A 189 9.67 -10.39 -11.49
N LYS A 190 9.38 -9.39 -10.65
CA LYS A 190 8.12 -8.66 -10.68
C LYS A 190 8.32 -7.29 -11.32
N THR A 191 7.46 -6.93 -12.24
CA THR A 191 7.38 -5.57 -12.76
C THR A 191 6.22 -4.86 -12.09
N ILE A 192 6.52 -3.77 -11.39
CA ILE A 192 5.55 -2.91 -10.72
C ILE A 192 5.36 -1.68 -11.59
N THR A 193 4.12 -1.29 -11.83
CA THR A 193 3.78 -0.06 -12.55
C THR A 193 3.20 0.94 -11.57
N ALA A 194 3.76 2.15 -11.56
CA ALA A 194 3.25 3.29 -10.80
C ALA A 194 2.73 4.39 -11.73
N TRP A 195 1.67 5.07 -11.29
CA TRP A 195 1.19 6.29 -11.90
C TRP A 195 1.25 7.41 -10.86
N TYR A 196 2.02 8.44 -11.16
CA TYR A 196 2.26 9.56 -10.25
C TYR A 196 1.91 10.89 -10.89
N THR A 197 1.56 11.88 -10.08
CA THR A 197 1.26 13.24 -10.54
C THR A 197 2.24 14.27 -9.99
N PRO A 198 2.94 15.02 -10.85
CA PRO A 198 3.79 16.14 -10.43
C PRO A 198 3.00 17.35 -9.90
N GLU A 199 1.68 17.39 -10.14
CA GLU A 199 0.81 18.46 -9.64
C GLU A 199 0.78 18.52 -8.09
N ILE A 200 1.13 17.37 -7.45
CA ILE A 200 1.31 17.28 -6.01
C ILE A 200 2.79 16.95 -5.75
N PRO A 201 3.63 17.97 -5.46
CA PRO A 201 5.08 17.84 -5.47
C PRO A 201 5.63 17.21 -4.18
N VAL A 202 5.25 15.97 -3.91
CA VAL A 202 5.79 15.11 -2.84
C VAL A 202 6.25 13.80 -3.42
N SER A 203 7.29 13.19 -2.85
CA SER A 203 7.88 11.94 -3.37
C SER A 203 7.35 10.71 -2.62
N PHE A 204 6.07 10.70 -2.27
CA PHE A 204 5.44 9.65 -1.50
C PHE A 204 4.35 8.92 -2.29
N GLY A 205 3.99 7.73 -1.81
CA GLY A 205 2.91 6.92 -2.34
C GLY A 205 2.42 5.92 -1.30
N PRO A 206 1.51 5.01 -1.69
CA PRO A 206 1.02 3.98 -0.80
C PRO A 206 2.14 2.99 -0.43
N ASN A 207 2.02 2.36 0.74
CA ASN A 207 2.97 1.37 1.26
C ASN A 207 4.41 1.93 1.31
N ASN A 208 5.37 1.28 0.68
CA ASN A 208 6.78 1.68 0.61
C ASN A 208 7.15 2.34 -0.73
N TYR A 209 6.18 2.62 -1.58
CA TYR A 209 6.45 3.23 -2.88
C TYR A 209 6.68 4.72 -2.74
N LEU A 210 7.90 5.13 -3.02
CA LEU A 210 8.36 6.52 -2.92
C LEU A 210 9.43 6.83 -3.98
N GLY A 211 9.85 8.08 -4.06
CA GLY A 211 11.00 8.50 -4.89
C GLY A 211 10.66 8.99 -6.28
N LEU A 212 9.40 8.94 -6.72
CA LEU A 212 8.94 9.57 -7.94
C LEU A 212 8.76 11.10 -7.74
N PRO A 213 8.87 11.92 -8.81
CA PRO A 213 8.74 13.38 -8.72
C PRO A 213 7.26 13.82 -8.66
N GLY A 214 6.50 13.29 -7.71
CA GLY A 214 5.08 13.55 -7.50
C GLY A 214 4.42 12.48 -6.65
N LEU A 215 3.19 12.76 -6.17
CA LEU A 215 2.40 11.80 -5.41
C LEU A 215 2.00 10.62 -6.30
N ILE A 216 2.24 9.41 -5.82
CA ILE A 216 1.84 8.18 -6.52
C ILE A 216 0.36 7.94 -6.26
N LEU A 217 -0.45 7.94 -7.32
CA LEU A 217 -1.90 7.75 -7.22
C LEU A 217 -2.34 6.31 -7.52
N GLU A 218 -1.51 5.53 -8.21
CA GLU A 218 -1.84 4.13 -8.52
C GLU A 218 -0.58 3.28 -8.54
N ILE A 219 -0.70 2.08 -7.98
CA ILE A 219 0.31 1.01 -8.06
C ILE A 219 -0.38 -0.23 -8.61
N ASN A 220 0.27 -0.86 -9.59
CA ASN A 220 -0.14 -2.16 -10.12
C ASN A 220 1.02 -3.15 -9.97
N GLU A 221 0.83 -4.14 -9.14
CA GLU A 221 1.66 -5.34 -9.00
C GLU A 221 0.91 -6.53 -9.62
N PRO A 222 1.55 -7.67 -9.87
CA PRO A 222 0.89 -8.85 -10.42
C PRO A 222 -0.33 -9.33 -9.61
N GLU A 223 -0.26 -9.17 -8.29
CA GLU A 223 -1.28 -9.67 -7.37
C GLU A 223 -1.93 -8.56 -6.52
N LEU A 224 -1.59 -7.29 -6.76
CA LEU A 224 -2.06 -6.18 -5.94
C LEU A 224 -2.28 -4.93 -6.78
N ILE A 225 -3.46 -4.34 -6.65
CA ILE A 225 -3.76 -3.01 -7.19
C ILE A 225 -4.05 -2.07 -6.04
N ILE A 226 -3.38 -0.91 -6.03
CA ILE A 226 -3.66 0.16 -5.09
C ILE A 226 -4.02 1.40 -5.89
N LEU A 227 -5.19 1.98 -5.63
CA LEU A 227 -5.71 3.15 -6.35
C LEU A 227 -6.10 4.25 -5.40
N CYS A 228 -5.63 5.46 -5.63
CA CYS A 228 -6.06 6.66 -4.91
C CYS A 228 -7.49 7.01 -5.32
N SER A 229 -8.40 7.05 -4.35
CA SER A 229 -9.80 7.41 -4.54
C SER A 229 -10.10 8.88 -4.28
N LYS A 230 -9.27 9.54 -3.44
CA LYS A 230 -9.46 10.93 -3.06
C LYS A 230 -8.16 11.56 -2.57
N VAL A 231 -7.92 12.82 -2.94
CA VAL A 231 -6.86 13.65 -2.36
C VAL A 231 -7.47 14.92 -1.76
N VAL A 232 -6.98 15.30 -0.59
CA VAL A 232 -7.34 16.55 0.10
C VAL A 232 -6.06 17.28 0.46
N LEU A 233 -5.85 18.45 -0.09
CA LEU A 233 -4.67 19.28 0.16
C LEU A 233 -4.98 20.40 1.15
N ASN A 234 -3.94 20.85 1.89
CA ASN A 234 -4.03 21.97 2.84
C ASN A 234 -5.07 21.74 3.94
N THR A 235 -5.17 20.54 4.45
CA THR A 235 -6.02 20.26 5.61
C THR A 235 -5.50 21.03 6.81
N LYS A 236 -6.25 22.05 7.27
CA LYS A 236 -5.98 22.71 8.55
C LYS A 236 -6.13 21.65 9.65
N GLY A 237 -5.00 21.34 10.31
CA GLY A 237 -4.92 20.58 11.56
C GLY A 237 -5.73 19.27 11.63
N ALA A 238 -5.05 18.17 11.67
CA ALA A 238 -5.59 16.97 12.35
C ALA A 238 -4.83 16.82 13.66
#